data_0b5bf58282a9832f73e5aa8bebc69cf8
#
_entry.id   0b5bf58282a9832f73e5aa8bebc69cf8
#
_cell.length_a   1.000
_cell.length_b   1.000
_cell.length_c   1.000
_cell.angle_alpha   90.00
_cell.angle_beta   90.00
_cell.angle_gamma   90.00
#
_symmetry.space_group_name_H-M   'P 1'
#
loop_
_entity.id
_entity.type
_entity.pdbx_description
1 polymer ?
#
loop_
_entity_poly.entity_id
_entity_poly.type
_entity_poly.pdbx_seq_one_letter_code
_entity_poly.pdbx_strand_id
1 'polypeptide(L)'
;MSLSDRSCITGIGETAYTRNSTRSAFQLQIEASLKAIADAGLSPRAIDGVIPIGIVSGTADDFIENFGIPDLRFSAVIPHGGASPVMALQAAAAAIAAGICHHVLITFGRNISAMAGNNKAGARIHNMPQFHYVTEFEHPMGASAPAQLYAPMARRHMALYGTTVEHFGEVAVACRAHAILNGNALMTKPITLEDHRASRMIADPFRLLDCSLESDGGAAVVVSSAQAALDARHRRVFISGVAAGHPDSPGSITQRPDITSLGIAKAAPRAFAMAGVTHDDIDVAEIYDCFTYAVIRQIEDMGFCKRGEGGPFVSGGRLRLGGALPTNTHGGLLSQAHVWGLNHVVELTRQLRGDGGAAQVADAEVGLVTGYGDLGDGALAILRRE
;
A
#
# COMPACT_ATOMS: atom_id res chain seq x y z
N MET A 1 -3.59 -19.97 17.93
CA MET A 1 -3.86 -18.66 18.57
C MET A 1 -4.26 -17.67 17.49
N SER A 2 -5.30 -16.85 17.70
CA SER A 2 -5.65 -15.76 16.79
C SER A 2 -4.66 -14.61 16.96
N LEU A 3 -4.34 -13.90 15.86
CA LEU A 3 -3.58 -12.64 15.89
C LEU A 3 -4.45 -11.43 16.20
N SER A 4 -5.78 -11.60 16.12
CA SER A 4 -6.78 -10.54 16.32
C SER A 4 -6.54 -9.77 17.61
N ASP A 5 -6.40 -8.44 17.48
CA ASP A 5 -6.30 -7.46 18.55
C ASP A 5 -5.13 -7.67 19.55
N ARG A 6 -4.14 -8.51 19.18
CA ARG A 6 -2.94 -8.74 20.00
C ARG A 6 -1.91 -7.63 19.83
N SER A 7 -1.99 -6.89 18.76
CA SER A 7 -1.10 -5.78 18.44
C SER A 7 -1.88 -4.60 17.86
N CYS A 8 -1.30 -3.43 17.98
CA CYS A 8 -1.89 -2.20 17.46
C CYS A 8 -0.80 -1.29 16.86
N ILE A 9 -1.18 -0.43 15.93
CA ILE A 9 -0.30 0.62 15.42
C ILE A 9 -0.33 1.77 16.42
N THR A 10 0.84 2.08 16.98
CA THR A 10 1.02 3.12 18.02
C THR A 10 1.72 4.36 17.49
N GLY A 11 2.43 4.26 16.36
CA GLY A 11 3.12 5.38 15.77
C GLY A 11 3.12 5.33 14.26
N ILE A 12 3.03 6.51 13.63
CA ILE A 12 3.08 6.71 12.19
C ILE A 12 4.06 7.83 11.85
N GLY A 13 4.72 7.73 10.70
CA GLY A 13 5.65 8.76 10.26
C GLY A 13 5.82 8.79 8.75
N GLU A 14 5.85 9.99 8.19
CA GLU A 14 6.09 10.26 6.78
C GLU A 14 7.08 11.40 6.60
N THR A 15 7.87 11.35 5.54
CA THR A 15 8.63 12.52 5.10
C THR A 15 7.76 13.42 4.22
N ALA A 16 8.22 14.62 3.92
CA ALA A 16 7.69 15.35 2.78
C ALA A 16 7.97 14.54 1.51
N TYR A 17 6.93 14.32 0.70
CA TYR A 17 7.06 13.65 -0.60
C TYR A 17 7.51 14.64 -1.66
N THR A 18 8.48 14.25 -2.45
CA THR A 18 9.11 15.14 -3.44
C THR A 18 9.42 14.38 -4.74
N ARG A 19 9.87 15.16 -5.73
CA ARG A 19 10.63 14.68 -6.89
C ARG A 19 12.00 15.32 -6.87
N ASN A 20 13.03 14.58 -7.26
CA ASN A 20 14.43 15.03 -7.27
C ASN A 20 14.99 15.34 -5.86
N SER A 21 14.74 14.45 -4.89
CA SER A 21 15.34 14.54 -3.57
C SER A 21 16.86 14.43 -3.64
N THR A 22 17.54 15.26 -2.87
CA THR A 22 19.00 15.18 -2.67
C THR A 22 19.39 14.20 -1.57
N ARG A 23 18.41 13.70 -0.79
CA ARG A 23 18.65 12.74 0.31
C ARG A 23 18.64 11.31 -0.21
N SER A 24 19.46 10.44 0.37
CA SER A 24 19.42 9.01 0.03
C SER A 24 18.10 8.36 0.48
N ALA A 25 17.77 7.21 -0.10
CA ALA A 25 16.61 6.43 0.32
C ALA A 25 16.67 6.09 1.81
N PHE A 26 17.86 5.73 2.30
CA PHE A 26 18.07 5.42 3.71
C PHE A 26 17.87 6.64 4.63
N GLN A 27 18.35 7.83 4.24
CA GLN A 27 18.08 9.07 5.01
C GLN A 27 16.58 9.38 5.12
N LEU A 28 15.83 9.18 4.03
CA LEU A 28 14.37 9.35 4.03
C LEU A 28 13.69 8.30 4.92
N GLN A 29 14.20 7.06 4.90
CA GLN A 29 13.73 5.97 5.74
C GLN A 29 13.96 6.25 7.23
N ILE A 30 15.15 6.70 7.62
CA ILE A 30 15.49 7.06 9.02
C ILE A 30 14.61 8.22 9.49
N GLU A 31 14.41 9.26 8.67
CA GLU A 31 13.53 10.38 9.04
C GLU A 31 12.10 9.92 9.32
N ALA A 32 11.51 9.12 8.42
CA ALA A 32 10.17 8.58 8.62
C ALA A 32 10.10 7.70 9.89
N SER A 33 11.12 6.88 10.11
CA SER A 33 11.22 6.00 11.28
C SER A 33 11.26 6.78 12.59
N LEU A 34 12.09 7.83 12.66
CA LEU A 34 12.18 8.67 13.85
C LEU A 34 10.87 9.41 14.14
N LYS A 35 10.15 9.84 13.09
CA LYS A 35 8.81 10.44 13.24
C LYS A 35 7.81 9.42 13.79
N ALA A 36 7.80 8.18 13.26
CA ALA A 36 6.90 7.13 13.75
C ALA A 36 7.19 6.74 15.21
N ILE A 37 8.47 6.64 15.58
CA ILE A 37 8.89 6.33 16.95
C ILE A 37 8.49 7.47 17.91
N ALA A 38 8.69 8.72 17.51
CA ALA A 38 8.30 9.89 18.30
C ALA A 38 6.78 10.00 18.45
N ASP A 39 6.02 9.70 17.38
CA ASP A 39 4.55 9.65 17.39
C ASP A 39 4.03 8.57 18.34
N ALA A 40 4.70 7.41 18.40
CA ALA A 40 4.41 6.36 19.37
C ALA A 40 4.75 6.75 20.83
N GLY A 41 5.42 7.88 21.05
CA GLY A 41 5.91 8.28 22.37
C GLY A 41 7.10 7.46 22.87
N LEU A 42 7.81 6.78 21.97
CA LEU A 42 8.90 5.87 22.30
C LEU A 42 10.29 6.54 22.09
N SER A 43 11.29 5.99 22.74
CA SER A 43 12.69 6.21 22.38
C SER A 43 13.09 5.24 21.26
N PRO A 44 13.97 5.62 20.33
CA PRO A 44 14.52 4.70 19.33
C PRO A 44 15.11 3.41 19.94
N ARG A 45 15.66 3.50 21.14
CA ARG A 45 16.22 2.36 21.88
C ARG A 45 15.18 1.35 22.41
N ALA A 46 13.88 1.73 22.40
CA ALA A 46 12.79 0.86 22.83
C ALA A 46 12.31 -0.08 21.71
N ILE A 47 12.73 0.14 20.47
CA ILE A 47 12.43 -0.75 19.35
C ILE A 47 13.19 -2.07 19.54
N ASP A 48 12.47 -3.19 19.53
CA ASP A 48 13.01 -4.54 19.68
C ASP A 48 12.68 -5.45 18.48
N GLY A 49 12.00 -4.88 17.46
CA GLY A 49 11.77 -5.52 16.16
C GLY A 49 11.89 -4.52 15.01
N VAL A 50 12.49 -4.91 13.88
CA VAL A 50 12.61 -4.07 12.68
C VAL A 50 12.29 -4.88 11.41
N ILE A 51 11.44 -4.34 10.58
CA ILE A 51 11.12 -4.88 9.24
C ILE A 51 11.36 -3.77 8.21
N PRO A 52 12.56 -3.66 7.66
CA PRO A 52 12.82 -2.80 6.51
C PRO A 52 12.13 -3.40 5.29
N ILE A 53 11.33 -2.59 4.58
CA ILE A 53 10.66 -3.03 3.36
C ILE A 53 11.55 -2.77 2.15
N GLY A 54 11.68 -3.77 1.30
CA GLY A 54 12.41 -3.68 0.03
C GLY A 54 13.91 -4.02 0.15
N ILE A 55 14.50 -4.32 -1.01
CA ILE A 55 15.89 -4.82 -1.13
C ILE A 55 16.92 -3.68 -1.01
N VAL A 56 16.51 -2.43 -1.26
CA VAL A 56 17.40 -1.24 -1.23
C VAL A 56 17.24 -0.41 0.04
N SER A 57 16.53 -0.92 1.01
CA SER A 57 16.37 -0.32 2.34
C SER A 57 17.56 -0.63 3.25
N GLY A 58 17.71 0.11 4.33
CA GLY A 58 18.69 -0.22 5.37
C GLY A 58 18.47 -1.62 5.94
N THR A 59 19.55 -2.24 6.38
CA THR A 59 19.53 -3.54 7.05
C THR A 59 19.14 -3.40 8.52
N ALA A 60 18.86 -4.51 9.20
CA ALA A 60 18.65 -4.51 10.66
C ALA A 60 19.83 -3.89 11.42
N ASP A 61 21.07 -4.18 10.99
CA ASP A 61 22.29 -3.66 11.60
C ASP A 61 22.39 -2.14 11.49
N ASP A 62 21.98 -1.55 10.35
CA ASP A 62 21.91 -0.10 10.18
C ASP A 62 20.98 0.55 11.21
N PHE A 63 19.86 -0.11 11.55
CA PHE A 63 18.93 0.41 12.57
C PHE A 63 19.49 0.23 13.99
N ILE A 64 20.17 -0.88 14.28
CA ILE A 64 20.84 -1.07 15.57
C ILE A 64 21.85 0.06 15.81
N GLU A 65 22.68 0.35 14.82
CA GLU A 65 23.72 1.38 14.93
C GLU A 65 23.13 2.80 15.04
N ASN A 66 22.19 3.15 14.14
CA ASN A 66 21.64 4.52 14.09
C ASN A 66 20.71 4.83 15.26
N PHE A 67 20.02 3.85 15.84
CA PHE A 67 19.07 4.04 16.94
C PHE A 67 19.64 3.64 18.30
N GLY A 68 20.78 2.98 18.33
CA GLY A 68 21.39 2.48 19.55
C GLY A 68 20.54 1.40 20.23
N ILE A 69 19.91 0.52 19.43
CA ILE A 69 19.05 -0.56 19.94
C ILE A 69 19.89 -1.56 20.74
N PRO A 70 19.59 -1.76 22.04
CA PRO A 70 20.42 -2.65 22.88
C PRO A 70 20.17 -4.13 22.65
N ASP A 71 18.96 -4.51 22.24
CA ASP A 71 18.51 -5.89 22.07
C ASP A 71 17.45 -5.99 20.97
N LEU A 72 17.88 -6.19 19.73
CA LEU A 72 16.98 -6.43 18.60
C LEU A 72 16.62 -7.92 18.56
N ARG A 73 15.37 -8.23 18.90
CA ARG A 73 14.87 -9.60 19.04
C ARG A 73 14.23 -10.15 17.77
N PHE A 74 13.78 -9.25 16.88
CA PHE A 74 13.10 -9.65 15.66
C PHE A 74 13.54 -8.79 14.48
N SER A 75 13.89 -9.44 13.38
CA SER A 75 14.00 -8.76 12.08
C SER A 75 13.53 -9.69 10.96
N ALA A 76 12.97 -9.09 9.91
CA ALA A 76 12.55 -9.81 8.71
C ALA A 76 12.71 -8.92 7.47
N VAL A 77 12.91 -9.55 6.32
CA VAL A 77 12.84 -8.90 5.00
C VAL A 77 11.68 -9.51 4.24
N ILE A 78 10.80 -8.67 3.73
CA ILE A 78 9.57 -9.09 3.03
C ILE A 78 9.59 -8.52 1.61
N PRO A 79 10.07 -9.29 0.61
CA PRO A 79 10.31 -8.82 -0.75
C PRO A 79 9.12 -9.11 -1.69
N HIS A 80 7.91 -8.66 -1.34
CA HIS A 80 6.70 -8.87 -2.15
C HIS A 80 6.15 -7.57 -2.74
N GLY A 81 7.05 -6.68 -3.22
CA GLY A 81 6.65 -5.42 -3.84
C GLY A 81 5.67 -4.63 -2.99
N GLY A 82 4.60 -4.14 -3.57
CA GLY A 82 3.58 -3.38 -2.85
C GLY A 82 2.70 -4.19 -1.89
N ALA A 83 2.81 -5.52 -1.83
CA ALA A 83 2.19 -6.33 -0.77
C ALA A 83 3.01 -6.32 0.52
N SER A 84 4.30 -5.96 0.46
CA SER A 84 5.22 -6.01 1.60
C SER A 84 4.75 -5.23 2.83
N PRO A 85 4.17 -4.02 2.74
CA PRO A 85 3.71 -3.29 3.93
C PRO A 85 2.69 -4.07 4.76
N VAL A 86 1.70 -4.65 4.11
CA VAL A 86 0.63 -5.40 4.81
C VAL A 86 1.13 -6.78 5.26
N MET A 87 1.98 -7.44 4.48
CA MET A 87 2.65 -8.67 4.91
C MET A 87 3.58 -8.41 6.10
N ALA A 88 4.21 -7.23 6.19
CA ALA A 88 5.00 -6.82 7.33
C ALA A 88 4.14 -6.61 8.60
N LEU A 89 2.91 -6.08 8.47
CA LEU A 89 1.96 -6.04 9.57
C LEU A 89 1.64 -7.45 10.09
N GLN A 90 1.44 -8.42 9.18
CA GLN A 90 1.19 -9.83 9.56
C GLN A 90 2.39 -10.42 10.29
N ALA A 91 3.61 -10.20 9.80
CA ALA A 91 4.84 -10.71 10.43
C ALA A 91 5.06 -10.07 11.81
N ALA A 92 4.88 -8.75 11.94
CA ALA A 92 4.97 -8.03 13.22
C ALA A 92 3.93 -8.54 14.22
N ALA A 93 2.66 -8.67 13.81
CA ALA A 93 1.61 -9.21 14.65
C ALA A 93 1.89 -10.64 15.11
N ALA A 94 2.44 -11.48 14.24
CA ALA A 94 2.84 -12.85 14.58
C ALA A 94 3.99 -12.90 15.60
N ALA A 95 5.04 -12.10 15.39
CA ALA A 95 6.19 -12.02 16.30
C ALA A 95 5.77 -11.51 17.70
N ILE A 96 4.92 -10.48 17.74
CA ILE A 96 4.36 -9.94 18.98
C ILE A 96 3.47 -10.98 19.67
N ALA A 97 2.57 -11.64 18.95
CA ALA A 97 1.68 -12.65 19.52
C ALA A 97 2.43 -13.87 20.07
N ALA A 98 3.60 -14.18 19.48
CA ALA A 98 4.51 -15.22 19.96
C ALA A 98 5.37 -14.76 21.17
N GLY A 99 5.30 -13.49 21.58
CA GLY A 99 6.08 -12.94 22.69
C GLY A 99 7.57 -12.73 22.36
N ILE A 100 7.93 -12.66 21.07
CA ILE A 100 9.32 -12.48 20.64
C ILE A 100 9.76 -11.03 20.88
N CYS A 101 8.90 -10.07 20.55
CA CYS A 101 9.17 -8.64 20.65
C CYS A 101 7.91 -7.86 21.06
N HIS A 102 8.10 -6.59 21.42
CA HIS A 102 7.03 -5.70 21.88
C HIS A 102 6.76 -4.53 20.96
N HIS A 103 7.77 -3.98 20.29
CA HIS A 103 7.69 -2.80 19.44
C HIS A 103 8.41 -3.06 18.12
N VAL A 104 7.65 -3.26 17.04
CA VAL A 104 8.18 -3.54 15.71
C VAL A 104 8.08 -2.29 14.85
N LEU A 105 9.20 -1.79 14.37
CA LEU A 105 9.28 -0.74 13.38
C LEU A 105 9.19 -1.34 11.96
N ILE A 106 8.18 -0.96 11.19
CA ILE A 106 8.05 -1.26 9.77
C ILE A 106 8.36 0.02 9.01
N THR A 107 9.31 0.00 8.09
CA THR A 107 9.83 1.22 7.50
C THR A 107 10.28 1.05 6.06
N PHE A 108 10.08 2.10 5.26
CA PHE A 108 10.48 2.16 3.86
C PHE A 108 10.99 3.56 3.51
N GLY A 109 12.02 3.60 2.65
CA GLY A 109 12.50 4.83 2.05
C GLY A 109 12.82 4.63 0.57
N ARG A 110 12.54 5.63 -0.24
CA ARG A 110 12.73 5.59 -1.69
C ARG A 110 13.28 6.90 -2.20
N ASN A 111 14.28 6.82 -3.07
CA ASN A 111 14.73 7.91 -3.91
C ASN A 111 14.91 7.41 -5.34
N ILE A 112 13.84 7.47 -6.13
CA ILE A 112 13.82 7.03 -7.53
C ILE A 112 14.61 7.99 -8.41
N SER A 113 14.66 9.26 -8.04
CA SER A 113 15.35 10.30 -8.79
C SER A 113 16.87 10.07 -8.82
N ALA A 114 17.44 9.65 -7.67
CA ALA A 114 18.86 9.29 -7.60
C ALA A 114 19.16 8.00 -8.37
N MET A 115 18.25 7.00 -8.32
CA MET A 115 18.39 5.75 -9.07
C MET A 115 18.30 5.98 -10.58
N ALA A 116 17.48 6.94 -11.01
CA ALA A 116 17.29 7.24 -12.43
C ALA A 116 18.51 7.92 -13.04
N GLY A 117 19.21 8.79 -12.29
CA GLY A 117 20.28 9.62 -12.83
C GLY A 117 19.87 10.26 -14.15
N ASN A 118 20.76 10.24 -15.15
CA ASN A 118 20.45 10.67 -16.52
C ASN A 118 19.77 9.58 -17.37
N ASN A 119 19.60 8.35 -16.85
CA ASN A 119 19.04 7.21 -17.55
C ASN A 119 17.68 6.79 -16.99
N LYS A 120 16.64 7.58 -17.31
CA LYS A 120 15.25 7.28 -16.91
C LYS A 120 14.73 5.93 -17.43
N ALA A 121 15.24 5.45 -18.57
CA ALA A 121 14.88 4.15 -19.11
C ALA A 121 15.47 3.01 -18.26
N GLY A 122 16.72 3.12 -17.84
CA GLY A 122 17.36 2.16 -16.93
C GLY A 122 16.67 2.06 -15.57
N ALA A 123 16.24 3.20 -15.02
CA ALA A 123 15.48 3.21 -13.76
C ALA A 123 14.13 2.49 -13.85
N ARG A 124 13.47 2.54 -15.00
CA ARG A 124 12.21 1.80 -15.24
C ARG A 124 12.42 0.30 -15.26
N ILE A 125 13.52 -0.18 -15.83
CA ILE A 125 13.88 -1.60 -15.84
C ILE A 125 14.12 -2.10 -14.41
N HIS A 126 14.74 -1.31 -13.53
CA HIS A 126 14.93 -1.67 -12.12
C HIS A 126 13.64 -1.80 -11.32
N ASN A 127 12.54 -1.20 -11.80
CA ASN A 127 11.22 -1.36 -11.19
C ASN A 127 10.45 -2.59 -11.73
N MET A 128 11.02 -3.33 -12.67
CA MET A 128 10.40 -4.57 -13.16
C MET A 128 10.55 -5.68 -12.13
N PRO A 129 9.54 -6.53 -11.96
CA PRO A 129 9.67 -7.73 -11.15
C PRO A 129 10.86 -8.59 -11.62
N GLN A 130 11.71 -9.00 -10.69
CA GLN A 130 12.90 -9.81 -10.97
C GLN A 130 12.58 -11.31 -11.07
N PHE A 131 11.48 -11.65 -11.72
CA PHE A 131 11.11 -13.03 -11.98
C PHE A 131 11.77 -13.54 -13.26
N HIS A 132 12.22 -14.80 -13.28
CA HIS A 132 12.84 -15.41 -14.44
C HIS A 132 11.99 -15.28 -15.70
N TYR A 133 10.67 -15.49 -15.60
CA TYR A 133 9.76 -15.35 -16.74
C TYR A 133 9.75 -13.94 -17.32
N VAL A 134 9.79 -12.92 -16.46
CA VAL A 134 9.85 -11.51 -16.90
C VAL A 134 11.17 -11.23 -17.61
N THR A 135 12.28 -11.64 -17.00
CA THR A 135 13.62 -11.35 -17.52
C THR A 135 13.98 -12.15 -18.77
N GLU A 136 13.51 -13.41 -18.85
CA GLU A 136 13.87 -14.33 -19.93
C GLU A 136 12.91 -14.30 -21.13
N PHE A 137 11.64 -13.97 -20.91
CA PHE A 137 10.63 -14.02 -21.96
C PHE A 137 9.99 -12.66 -22.27
N GLU A 138 9.59 -11.89 -21.26
CA GLU A 138 8.82 -10.67 -21.48
C GLU A 138 9.71 -9.47 -21.78
N HIS A 139 10.83 -9.31 -21.09
CA HIS A 139 11.79 -8.25 -21.32
C HIS A 139 12.41 -8.35 -22.76
N PRO A 140 12.90 -9.50 -23.26
CA PRO A 140 13.39 -9.62 -24.62
C PRO A 140 12.35 -9.30 -25.69
N MET A 141 11.05 -9.46 -25.37
CA MET A 141 9.93 -9.11 -26.25
C MET A 141 9.51 -7.64 -26.15
N GLY A 142 10.24 -6.83 -25.39
CA GLY A 142 10.07 -5.38 -25.30
C GLY A 142 9.32 -4.87 -24.06
N ALA A 143 8.96 -5.72 -23.11
CA ALA A 143 8.38 -5.27 -21.84
C ALA A 143 9.46 -4.59 -21.00
N SER A 144 9.46 -3.27 -20.93
CA SER A 144 10.47 -2.44 -20.27
C SER A 144 9.91 -1.58 -19.13
N ALA A 145 8.60 -1.71 -18.82
CA ALA A 145 7.95 -0.97 -17.76
C ALA A 145 6.79 -1.78 -17.14
N PRO A 146 6.52 -1.64 -15.84
CA PRO A 146 5.44 -2.38 -15.17
C PRO A 146 4.08 -2.24 -15.87
N ALA A 147 3.74 -1.08 -16.41
CA ALA A 147 2.48 -0.87 -17.12
C ALA A 147 2.26 -1.88 -18.26
N GLN A 148 3.32 -2.32 -18.94
CA GLN A 148 3.24 -3.29 -20.04
C GLN A 148 2.94 -4.71 -19.53
N LEU A 149 3.29 -5.04 -18.29
CA LEU A 149 2.96 -6.32 -17.67
C LEU A 149 1.52 -6.38 -17.16
N TYR A 150 0.99 -5.24 -16.68
CA TYR A 150 -0.36 -5.17 -16.12
C TYR A 150 -1.42 -4.89 -17.19
N ALA A 151 -1.07 -4.27 -18.30
CA ALA A 151 -1.99 -3.95 -19.40
C ALA A 151 -2.75 -5.17 -19.96
N PRO A 152 -2.12 -6.35 -20.18
CA PRO A 152 -2.83 -7.54 -20.62
C PRO A 152 -3.91 -8.01 -19.64
N MET A 153 -3.66 -7.87 -18.32
CA MET A 153 -4.64 -8.22 -17.29
C MET A 153 -5.86 -7.30 -17.36
N ALA A 154 -5.62 -5.99 -17.50
CA ALA A 154 -6.68 -4.99 -17.65
C ALA A 154 -7.47 -5.21 -18.94
N ARG A 155 -6.80 -5.46 -20.08
CA ARG A 155 -7.44 -5.75 -21.36
C ARG A 155 -8.30 -7.03 -21.30
N ARG A 156 -7.81 -8.06 -20.64
CA ARG A 156 -8.58 -9.30 -20.46
C ARG A 156 -9.84 -9.03 -19.65
N HIS A 157 -9.74 -8.25 -18.58
CA HIS A 157 -10.87 -7.87 -17.75
C HIS A 157 -11.91 -7.04 -18.54
N MET A 158 -11.45 -6.06 -19.32
CA MET A 158 -12.30 -5.27 -20.20
C MET A 158 -13.04 -6.14 -21.22
N ALA A 159 -12.34 -7.10 -21.82
CA ALA A 159 -12.93 -8.01 -22.82
C ALA A 159 -13.95 -8.98 -22.21
N LEU A 160 -13.73 -9.45 -20.99
CA LEU A 160 -14.62 -10.42 -20.32
C LEU A 160 -15.85 -9.76 -19.71
N TYR A 161 -15.68 -8.56 -19.14
CA TYR A 161 -16.67 -7.97 -18.24
C TYR A 161 -17.18 -6.58 -18.68
N GLY A 162 -16.63 -6.03 -19.76
CA GLY A 162 -17.07 -4.74 -20.27
C GLY A 162 -16.60 -3.53 -19.43
N THR A 163 -15.57 -3.70 -18.58
CA THR A 163 -14.93 -2.59 -17.89
C THR A 163 -14.39 -1.59 -18.91
N THR A 164 -14.57 -0.30 -18.67
CA THR A 164 -14.22 0.77 -19.62
C THR A 164 -13.12 1.69 -19.05
N VAL A 165 -12.59 2.52 -19.93
CA VAL A 165 -11.60 3.56 -19.56
C VAL A 165 -12.22 4.59 -18.60
N GLU A 166 -13.52 4.85 -18.71
CA GLU A 166 -14.26 5.73 -17.81
C GLU A 166 -14.24 5.21 -16.37
N HIS A 167 -14.37 3.89 -16.18
CA HIS A 167 -14.27 3.28 -14.85
C HIS A 167 -12.87 3.48 -14.23
N PHE A 168 -11.83 3.44 -15.04
CA PHE A 168 -10.46 3.79 -14.59
C PHE A 168 -10.38 5.26 -14.19
N GLY A 169 -11.00 6.15 -14.99
CA GLY A 169 -11.08 7.58 -14.72
C GLY A 169 -11.77 7.90 -13.38
N GLU A 170 -12.82 7.18 -13.00
CA GLU A 170 -13.49 7.36 -11.70
C GLU A 170 -12.53 7.14 -10.53
N VAL A 171 -11.69 6.12 -10.59
CA VAL A 171 -10.66 5.86 -9.57
C VAL A 171 -9.64 7.01 -9.53
N ALA A 172 -9.10 7.41 -10.70
CA ALA A 172 -8.11 8.48 -10.77
C ALA A 172 -8.64 9.81 -10.24
N VAL A 173 -9.89 10.17 -10.59
CA VAL A 173 -10.53 11.42 -10.14
C VAL A 173 -10.82 11.40 -8.65
N ALA A 174 -11.23 10.26 -8.08
CA ALA A 174 -11.43 10.11 -6.64
C ALA A 174 -10.13 10.31 -5.88
N CYS A 175 -9.05 9.60 -6.24
CA CYS A 175 -7.73 9.76 -5.63
C CYS A 175 -7.21 11.21 -5.72
N ARG A 176 -7.42 11.88 -6.88
CA ARG A 176 -7.01 13.28 -7.05
C ARG A 176 -7.82 14.22 -6.16
N ALA A 177 -9.12 14.01 -6.02
CA ALA A 177 -9.94 14.82 -5.13
C ALA A 177 -9.46 14.75 -3.67
N HIS A 178 -9.08 13.57 -3.21
CA HIS A 178 -8.52 13.36 -1.87
C HIS A 178 -7.11 13.98 -1.72
N ALA A 179 -6.24 13.82 -2.71
CA ALA A 179 -4.89 14.42 -2.70
C ALA A 179 -4.89 15.94 -2.55
N ILE A 180 -5.91 16.63 -3.07
CA ILE A 180 -6.06 18.08 -2.92
C ILE A 180 -6.28 18.49 -1.46
N LEU A 181 -6.90 17.61 -0.67
CA LEU A 181 -7.16 17.83 0.75
C LEU A 181 -5.95 17.45 1.63
N ASN A 182 -5.00 16.70 1.08
CA ASN A 182 -3.81 16.23 1.79
C ASN A 182 -2.65 17.21 1.62
N GLY A 183 -2.15 17.77 2.71
CA GLY A 183 -1.03 18.72 2.72
C GLY A 183 0.33 18.16 2.29
N ASN A 184 0.45 16.82 2.07
CA ASN A 184 1.69 16.13 1.70
C ASN A 184 1.52 15.33 0.39
N ALA A 185 0.72 15.82 -0.55
CA ALA A 185 0.51 15.18 -1.84
C ALA A 185 1.25 15.91 -2.98
N LEU A 186 1.78 15.13 -3.94
CA LEU A 186 2.50 15.68 -5.10
C LEU A 186 1.58 16.24 -6.16
N MET A 187 0.37 15.68 -6.31
CA MET A 187 -0.57 16.04 -7.39
C MET A 187 -1.82 16.69 -6.80
N THR A 188 -1.82 18.01 -6.75
CA THR A 188 -2.91 18.81 -6.13
C THR A 188 -3.76 19.58 -7.14
N LYS A 189 -3.47 19.49 -8.45
CA LYS A 189 -4.30 20.09 -9.49
C LYS A 189 -5.52 19.20 -9.77
N PRO A 190 -6.77 19.72 -9.69
CA PRO A 190 -7.97 18.95 -10.01
C PRO A 190 -7.93 18.36 -11.42
N ILE A 191 -8.56 17.20 -11.58
CA ILE A 191 -8.76 16.54 -12.88
C ILE A 191 -10.21 16.10 -13.02
N THR A 192 -10.65 16.01 -14.28
CA THR A 192 -11.96 15.50 -14.69
C THR A 192 -11.82 14.16 -15.42
N LEU A 193 -12.92 13.47 -15.68
CA LEU A 193 -12.93 12.27 -16.54
C LEU A 193 -12.45 12.59 -17.97
N GLU A 194 -12.71 13.82 -18.46
CA GLU A 194 -12.20 14.26 -19.77
C GLU A 194 -10.69 14.43 -19.75
N ASP A 195 -10.11 15.02 -18.69
CA ASP A 195 -8.65 15.12 -18.54
C ASP A 195 -8.00 13.72 -18.48
N HIS A 196 -8.64 12.76 -17.80
CA HIS A 196 -8.19 11.38 -17.77
C HIS A 196 -8.19 10.78 -19.19
N ARG A 197 -9.30 10.91 -19.92
CA ARG A 197 -9.45 10.41 -21.28
C ARG A 197 -8.50 11.05 -22.28
N ALA A 198 -8.20 12.33 -22.12
CA ALA A 198 -7.27 13.08 -22.97
C ALA A 198 -5.79 12.83 -22.60
N SER A 199 -5.51 12.19 -21.43
CA SER A 199 -4.14 11.98 -20.99
C SER A 199 -3.41 10.99 -21.89
N ARG A 200 -2.07 11.16 -21.96
CA ARG A 200 -1.18 10.38 -22.86
C ARG A 200 -1.28 8.88 -22.58
N MET A 201 -1.40 8.07 -23.64
CA MET A 201 -1.32 6.61 -23.56
C MET A 201 0.09 6.17 -23.11
N ILE A 202 0.16 5.26 -22.14
CA ILE A 202 1.40 4.66 -21.65
C ILE A 202 1.57 3.24 -22.18
N ALA A 203 0.58 2.38 -21.92
CA ALA A 203 0.50 1.00 -22.43
C ALA A 203 -0.98 0.64 -22.48
N ASP A 204 -1.54 0.45 -23.67
CA ASP A 204 -2.96 0.21 -23.86
C ASP A 204 -3.51 -0.91 -22.96
N PRO A 205 -4.52 -0.66 -22.08
CA PRO A 205 -5.43 0.49 -22.04
C PRO A 205 -4.99 1.66 -21.13
N PHE A 206 -3.85 1.55 -20.44
CA PHE A 206 -3.43 2.52 -19.44
C PHE A 206 -2.94 3.84 -20.02
N ARG A 207 -3.47 4.92 -19.50
CA ARG A 207 -3.04 6.28 -19.74
C ARG A 207 -2.17 6.80 -18.59
N LEU A 208 -1.61 7.98 -18.74
CA LEU A 208 -0.74 8.60 -17.73
C LEU A 208 -1.42 8.70 -16.36
N LEU A 209 -2.71 9.04 -16.33
CA LEU A 209 -3.47 9.19 -15.08
C LEU A 209 -3.95 7.87 -14.49
N ASP A 210 -3.73 6.75 -15.20
CA ASP A 210 -3.95 5.40 -14.66
C ASP A 210 -2.74 4.85 -13.89
N CYS A 211 -1.59 5.51 -13.98
CA CYS A 211 -0.33 5.01 -13.45
C CYS A 211 0.09 5.76 -12.19
N SER A 212 0.59 5.03 -11.21
CA SER A 212 1.16 5.61 -9.99
C SER A 212 2.37 6.49 -10.26
N LEU A 213 2.67 7.36 -9.31
CA LEU A 213 3.71 8.38 -9.43
C LEU A 213 5.12 7.80 -9.24
N GLU A 214 6.09 8.42 -9.92
CA GLU A 214 7.49 8.35 -9.51
C GLU A 214 7.72 9.42 -8.44
N SER A 215 8.12 9.01 -7.23
CA SER A 215 8.27 9.90 -6.08
C SER A 215 9.41 9.48 -5.17
N ASP A 216 9.91 10.44 -4.42
CA ASP A 216 10.92 10.28 -3.38
C ASP A 216 10.30 10.56 -2.01
N GLY A 217 10.59 9.72 -1.04
CA GLY A 217 10.07 9.88 0.31
C GLY A 217 10.25 8.62 1.15
N GLY A 218 9.77 8.69 2.37
CA GLY A 218 9.76 7.58 3.31
C GLY A 218 8.48 7.55 4.12
N ALA A 219 8.10 6.36 4.55
CA ALA A 219 7.02 6.12 5.48
C ALA A 219 7.43 5.06 6.50
N ALA A 220 6.88 5.12 7.69
CA ALA A 220 7.12 4.16 8.75
C ALA A 220 5.92 4.04 9.69
N VAL A 221 5.75 2.85 10.28
CA VAL A 221 4.80 2.62 11.36
C VAL A 221 5.46 1.84 12.49
N VAL A 222 5.02 2.09 13.71
CA VAL A 222 5.37 1.29 14.89
C VAL A 222 4.18 0.43 15.25
N VAL A 223 4.38 -0.89 15.25
CA VAL A 223 3.41 -1.87 15.73
C VAL A 223 3.84 -2.31 17.12
N SER A 224 2.97 -2.13 18.12
CA SER A 224 3.24 -2.49 19.50
C SER A 224 2.31 -3.59 19.98
N SER A 225 2.75 -4.38 20.97
CA SER A 225 1.85 -5.30 21.66
C SER A 225 0.74 -4.52 22.35
N ALA A 226 -0.49 -5.05 22.37
CA ALA A 226 -1.63 -4.41 23.02
C ALA A 226 -1.34 -4.08 24.48
N GLN A 227 -0.56 -4.92 25.17
CA GLN A 227 -0.17 -4.71 26.56
C GLN A 227 0.84 -3.56 26.72
N ALA A 228 1.85 -3.46 25.85
CA ALA A 228 2.83 -2.38 25.90
C ALA A 228 2.27 -1.02 25.42
N ALA A 229 1.12 -1.04 24.76
CA ALA A 229 0.44 0.14 24.25
C ALA A 229 -0.66 0.68 25.17
N LEU A 230 -0.78 0.21 26.41
CA LEU A 230 -1.82 0.69 27.35
C LEU A 230 -1.71 2.21 27.62
N ASP A 231 -0.48 2.72 27.66
CA ASP A 231 -0.19 4.14 27.88
C ASP A 231 0.20 4.85 26.57
N ALA A 232 -0.29 4.36 25.41
CA ALA A 232 0.02 4.96 24.12
C ALA A 232 -0.46 6.42 24.06
N ARG A 233 0.35 7.29 23.44
CA ARG A 233 0.09 8.73 23.31
C ARG A 233 -1.19 9.03 22.52
N HIS A 234 -1.49 8.19 21.52
CA HIS A 234 -2.65 8.32 20.65
C HIS A 234 -3.60 7.14 20.85
N ARG A 235 -4.84 7.31 20.38
CA ARG A 235 -5.80 6.20 20.30
C ARG A 235 -5.17 5.01 19.59
N ARG A 236 -5.30 3.83 20.19
CA ARG A 236 -4.76 2.58 19.62
C ARG A 236 -5.55 2.17 18.39
N VAL A 237 -4.86 1.73 17.35
CA VAL A 237 -5.46 1.18 16.13
C VAL A 237 -5.06 -0.28 16.03
N PHE A 238 -5.97 -1.17 16.41
CA PHE A 238 -5.73 -2.60 16.51
C PHE A 238 -5.64 -3.26 15.12
N ILE A 239 -4.76 -4.25 14.99
CA ILE A 239 -4.74 -5.16 13.85
C ILE A 239 -5.72 -6.29 14.16
N SER A 240 -6.98 -6.14 13.70
CA SER A 240 -8.06 -7.08 14.01
C SER A 240 -8.07 -8.28 13.06
N GLY A 241 -7.66 -8.07 11.80
CA GLY A 241 -7.51 -9.16 10.83
C GLY A 241 -6.37 -8.87 9.88
N VAL A 242 -5.55 -9.88 9.57
CA VAL A 242 -4.48 -9.73 8.59
C VAL A 242 -4.19 -11.06 7.91
N ALA A 243 -4.06 -11.04 6.58
CA ALA A 243 -3.72 -12.22 5.79
C ALA A 243 -3.02 -11.84 4.48
N ALA A 244 -2.18 -12.75 4.02
CA ALA A 244 -1.53 -12.67 2.72
C ALA A 244 -1.96 -13.83 1.82
N GLY A 245 -1.90 -13.64 0.51
CA GLY A 245 -2.22 -14.67 -0.48
C GLY A 245 -1.44 -14.46 -1.76
N HIS A 246 -1.17 -15.55 -2.45
CA HIS A 246 -0.46 -15.55 -3.73
C HIS A 246 -1.40 -16.04 -4.83
N PRO A 247 -1.35 -15.43 -6.03
CA PRO A 247 -2.09 -15.97 -7.18
C PRO A 247 -1.45 -17.30 -7.62
N ASP A 248 -2.16 -18.05 -8.46
CA ASP A 248 -1.56 -19.20 -9.10
C ASP A 248 -0.45 -18.70 -10.05
N SER A 249 0.71 -19.35 -10.08
CA SER A 249 1.91 -18.91 -10.81
C SER A 249 2.25 -17.42 -10.59
N PRO A 250 2.71 -17.02 -9.39
CA PRO A 250 2.95 -15.62 -9.08
C PRO A 250 4.05 -14.98 -9.94
N GLY A 251 5.02 -15.74 -10.39
CA GLY A 251 6.13 -15.27 -11.25
C GLY A 251 5.79 -15.08 -12.71
N SER A 252 4.62 -15.52 -13.19
CA SER A 252 4.23 -15.41 -14.60
C SER A 252 2.73 -15.32 -14.78
N ILE A 253 2.26 -14.23 -15.38
CA ILE A 253 0.83 -14.08 -15.71
C ILE A 253 0.38 -15.05 -16.82
N THR A 254 1.28 -15.41 -17.73
CA THR A 254 0.96 -16.29 -18.87
C THR A 254 0.76 -17.75 -18.47
N GLN A 255 1.22 -18.14 -17.29
CA GLN A 255 1.04 -19.50 -16.74
C GLN A 255 -0.20 -19.63 -15.86
N ARG A 256 -0.94 -18.54 -15.64
CA ARG A 256 -2.15 -18.56 -14.81
C ARG A 256 -3.34 -19.09 -15.60
N PRO A 257 -4.18 -19.96 -15.01
CA PRO A 257 -5.48 -20.32 -15.60
C PRO A 257 -6.37 -19.08 -15.84
N ASP A 258 -6.31 -18.11 -14.92
CA ASP A 258 -6.97 -16.82 -15.03
C ASP A 258 -5.99 -15.69 -14.70
N ILE A 259 -5.58 -14.96 -15.73
CA ILE A 259 -4.62 -13.85 -15.59
C ILE A 259 -5.18 -12.66 -14.79
N THR A 260 -6.50 -12.58 -14.58
CA THR A 260 -7.14 -11.52 -13.81
C THR A 260 -7.26 -11.85 -12.31
N SER A 261 -6.96 -13.08 -11.89
CA SER A 261 -7.05 -13.50 -10.49
C SER A 261 -5.86 -13.00 -9.67
N LEU A 262 -6.14 -12.40 -8.50
CA LEU A 262 -5.15 -11.87 -7.57
C LEU A 262 -5.08 -12.71 -6.30
N GLY A 263 -3.94 -12.65 -5.63
CA GLY A 263 -3.72 -13.31 -4.34
C GLY A 263 -4.66 -12.81 -3.23
N ILE A 264 -5.15 -11.57 -3.35
CA ILE A 264 -6.07 -11.00 -2.36
C ILE A 264 -7.40 -11.76 -2.27
N ALA A 265 -7.84 -12.43 -3.34
CA ALA A 265 -9.01 -13.31 -3.31
C ALA A 265 -8.86 -14.45 -2.29
N LYS A 266 -7.62 -14.88 -2.03
CA LYS A 266 -7.30 -15.91 -1.03
C LYS A 266 -7.07 -15.31 0.36
N ALA A 267 -6.60 -14.07 0.44
CA ALA A 267 -6.32 -13.37 1.69
C ALA A 267 -7.59 -12.81 2.35
N ALA A 268 -8.45 -12.17 1.58
CA ALA A 268 -9.60 -11.43 2.11
C ALA A 268 -10.53 -12.27 2.99
N PRO A 269 -10.99 -13.48 2.60
CA PRO A 269 -11.87 -14.27 3.46
C PRO A 269 -11.23 -14.60 4.82
N ARG A 270 -9.91 -14.79 4.86
CA ARG A 270 -9.18 -15.09 6.11
C ARG A 270 -9.05 -13.87 7.00
N ALA A 271 -8.77 -12.69 6.43
CA ALA A 271 -8.66 -11.44 7.18
C ALA A 271 -10.02 -11.02 7.75
N PHE A 272 -11.09 -11.06 6.95
CA PHE A 272 -12.47 -10.78 7.41
C PHE A 272 -12.91 -11.73 8.52
N ALA A 273 -12.69 -13.05 8.34
CA ALA A 273 -13.01 -14.04 9.37
C ALA A 273 -12.22 -13.84 10.66
N MET A 274 -10.94 -13.43 10.59
CA MET A 274 -10.10 -13.14 11.74
C MET A 274 -10.58 -11.90 12.50
N ALA A 275 -10.97 -10.84 11.77
CA ALA A 275 -11.49 -9.60 12.35
C ALA A 275 -12.91 -9.74 12.88
N GLY A 276 -13.68 -10.74 12.42
CA GLY A 276 -15.07 -10.94 12.79
C GLY A 276 -16.00 -9.83 12.27
N VAL A 277 -15.69 -9.26 11.10
CA VAL A 277 -16.44 -8.18 10.44
C VAL A 277 -16.87 -8.57 9.05
N THR A 278 -17.84 -7.85 8.50
CA THR A 278 -18.35 -7.99 7.13
C THR A 278 -17.93 -6.77 6.28
N HIS A 279 -18.29 -6.78 5.00
CA HIS A 279 -18.02 -5.65 4.09
C HIS A 279 -18.80 -4.39 4.51
N ASP A 280 -19.98 -4.55 5.10
CA ASP A 280 -20.84 -3.43 5.53
C ASP A 280 -20.29 -2.70 6.77
N ASP A 281 -19.34 -3.32 7.48
CA ASP A 281 -18.68 -2.73 8.64
C ASP A 281 -17.47 -1.87 8.27
N ILE A 282 -17.09 -1.79 6.98
CA ILE A 282 -15.90 -1.06 6.53
C ILE A 282 -16.25 0.39 6.21
N ASP A 283 -15.76 1.32 7.01
CA ASP A 283 -15.99 2.76 6.87
C ASP A 283 -15.04 3.43 5.86
N VAL A 284 -13.81 2.92 5.75
CA VAL A 284 -12.75 3.49 4.88
C VAL A 284 -11.83 2.39 4.36
N ALA A 285 -11.40 2.52 3.11
CA ALA A 285 -10.54 1.56 2.45
C ALA A 285 -9.29 2.23 1.84
N GLU A 286 -8.11 1.77 2.23
CA GLU A 286 -6.84 2.17 1.62
C GLU A 286 -6.37 1.05 0.70
N ILE A 287 -6.75 1.15 -0.57
CA ILE A 287 -6.56 0.10 -1.59
C ILE A 287 -5.34 0.42 -2.44
N TYR A 288 -4.40 -0.51 -2.52
CA TYR A 288 -3.17 -0.33 -3.30
C TYR A 288 -3.47 -0.03 -4.78
N ASP A 289 -3.02 1.12 -5.24
CA ASP A 289 -3.37 1.73 -6.51
C ASP A 289 -2.16 2.01 -7.41
N CYS A 290 -1.31 1.00 -7.63
CA CYS A 290 -0.23 1.14 -8.63
C CYS A 290 -0.78 1.46 -10.03
N PHE A 291 -1.99 0.99 -10.33
CA PHE A 291 -2.81 1.32 -11.50
C PHE A 291 -4.27 1.41 -11.09
N THR A 292 -5.06 2.23 -11.78
CA THR A 292 -6.51 2.35 -11.55
C THR A 292 -7.24 1.02 -11.64
N TYR A 293 -6.86 0.17 -12.59
CA TYR A 293 -7.36 -1.20 -12.74
C TYR A 293 -7.15 -2.05 -11.48
N ALA A 294 -5.99 -1.89 -10.82
CA ALA A 294 -5.66 -2.68 -9.63
C ALA A 294 -6.66 -2.43 -8.48
N VAL A 295 -7.18 -1.21 -8.34
CA VAL A 295 -8.23 -0.87 -7.37
C VAL A 295 -9.52 -1.63 -7.68
N ILE A 296 -9.99 -1.53 -8.92
CA ILE A 296 -11.21 -2.20 -9.39
C ILE A 296 -11.12 -3.70 -9.13
N ARG A 297 -9.99 -4.30 -9.49
CA ARG A 297 -9.81 -5.74 -9.38
C ARG A 297 -9.74 -6.22 -7.93
N GLN A 298 -9.07 -5.45 -7.05
CA GLN A 298 -9.03 -5.77 -5.63
C GLN A 298 -10.41 -5.66 -4.96
N ILE A 299 -11.22 -4.67 -5.32
CA ILE A 299 -12.61 -4.52 -4.84
C ILE A 299 -13.43 -5.78 -5.15
N GLU A 300 -13.33 -6.31 -6.37
CA GLU A 300 -13.98 -7.56 -6.77
C GLU A 300 -13.44 -8.76 -6.00
N ASP A 301 -12.13 -8.91 -5.94
CA ASP A 301 -11.48 -10.06 -5.30
C ASP A 301 -11.63 -10.06 -3.77
N MET A 302 -11.84 -8.91 -3.16
CA MET A 302 -12.21 -8.81 -1.74
C MET A 302 -13.70 -9.15 -1.50
N GLY A 303 -14.55 -9.12 -2.52
CA GLY A 303 -15.96 -9.47 -2.43
C GLY A 303 -16.92 -8.29 -2.18
N PHE A 304 -16.48 -7.04 -2.33
CA PHE A 304 -17.37 -5.86 -2.25
C PHE A 304 -18.43 -5.84 -3.37
N CYS A 305 -18.13 -6.46 -4.49
CA CYS A 305 -19.04 -6.73 -5.58
C CYS A 305 -18.66 -8.04 -6.27
N LYS A 306 -19.52 -8.53 -7.15
CA LYS A 306 -19.20 -9.73 -7.93
C LYS A 306 -18.13 -9.43 -8.98
N ARG A 307 -17.44 -10.48 -9.40
CA ARG A 307 -16.46 -10.39 -10.48
C ARG A 307 -17.12 -9.82 -11.75
N GLY A 308 -16.50 -8.78 -12.32
CA GLY A 308 -17.01 -8.04 -13.47
C GLY A 308 -17.92 -6.85 -13.13
N GLU A 309 -18.29 -6.67 -11.87
CA GLU A 309 -19.12 -5.54 -11.42
C GLU A 309 -18.28 -4.39 -10.84
N GLY A 310 -16.96 -4.55 -10.75
CA GLY A 310 -16.08 -3.54 -10.16
C GLY A 310 -16.07 -2.20 -10.89
N GLY A 311 -16.22 -2.20 -12.22
CA GLY A 311 -16.36 -0.96 -13.01
C GLY A 311 -17.59 -0.14 -12.60
N PRO A 312 -18.81 -0.68 -12.70
CA PRO A 312 -20.02 -0.03 -12.18
C PRO A 312 -19.91 0.31 -10.68
N PHE A 313 -19.26 -0.53 -9.88
CA PHE A 313 -19.09 -0.29 -8.45
C PHE A 313 -18.34 1.00 -8.15
N VAL A 314 -17.22 1.27 -8.84
CA VAL A 314 -16.39 2.47 -8.58
C VAL A 314 -17.00 3.77 -9.14
N SER A 315 -18.07 3.67 -9.93
CA SER A 315 -18.68 4.80 -10.61
C SER A 315 -19.58 5.63 -9.70
N GLY A 316 -19.90 6.86 -10.16
CA GLY A 316 -20.84 7.74 -9.48
C GLY A 316 -20.36 8.32 -8.16
N GLY A 317 -19.05 8.42 -7.97
CA GLY A 317 -18.46 9.03 -6.77
C GLY A 317 -18.43 8.14 -5.54
N ARG A 318 -18.70 6.84 -5.68
CA ARG A 318 -18.73 5.88 -4.56
C ARG A 318 -17.45 5.87 -3.73
N LEU A 319 -16.29 6.07 -4.39
CA LEU A 319 -14.97 6.05 -3.74
C LEU A 319 -14.57 7.39 -3.10
N ARG A 320 -15.37 8.46 -3.28
CA ARG A 320 -15.08 9.78 -2.73
C ARG A 320 -15.47 9.89 -1.25
N LEU A 321 -14.97 10.92 -0.58
CA LEU A 321 -15.48 11.29 0.75
C LEU A 321 -16.99 11.51 0.68
N GLY A 322 -17.72 10.90 1.62
CA GLY A 322 -19.17 10.87 1.66
C GLY A 322 -19.82 9.87 0.67
N GLY A 323 -19.03 9.15 -0.11
CA GLY A 323 -19.48 7.99 -0.88
C GLY A 323 -19.61 6.73 -0.02
N ALA A 324 -20.08 5.64 -0.62
CA ALA A 324 -20.36 4.41 0.11
C ALA A 324 -19.11 3.64 0.55
N LEU A 325 -17.95 3.88 -0.08
CA LEU A 325 -16.66 3.30 0.30
C LEU A 325 -15.55 4.33 0.04
N PRO A 326 -15.36 5.34 0.93
CA PRO A 326 -14.26 6.29 0.79
C PRO A 326 -12.93 5.55 0.65
N THR A 327 -12.21 5.81 -0.45
CA THR A 327 -11.04 5.00 -0.82
C THR A 327 -9.83 5.90 -1.07
N ASN A 328 -8.67 5.55 -0.48
CA ASN A 328 -7.41 6.28 -0.65
C ASN A 328 -7.53 7.76 -0.30
N THR A 329 -7.95 8.03 0.93
CA THR A 329 -8.30 9.37 1.42
C THR A 329 -7.12 10.35 1.46
N HIS A 330 -5.89 9.86 1.34
CA HIS A 330 -4.67 10.66 1.17
C HIS A 330 -4.35 10.98 -0.30
N GLY A 331 -5.03 10.35 -1.25
CA GLY A 331 -4.79 10.47 -2.68
C GLY A 331 -4.08 9.30 -3.34
N GLY A 332 -3.72 8.27 -2.57
CA GLY A 332 -3.12 7.03 -3.07
C GLY A 332 -1.75 7.20 -3.70
N LEU A 333 -1.28 6.15 -4.35
CA LEU A 333 -0.07 6.15 -5.15
C LEU A 333 -0.25 6.93 -6.46
N LEU A 334 -1.49 7.09 -6.89
CA LEU A 334 -1.86 7.82 -8.11
C LEU A 334 -1.72 9.34 -7.95
N SER A 335 -1.85 9.89 -6.74
CA SER A 335 -1.85 11.34 -6.55
C SER A 335 -1.05 11.84 -5.36
N GLN A 336 -0.91 11.08 -4.25
CA GLN A 336 -0.06 11.50 -3.14
C GLN A 336 1.42 11.21 -3.45
N ALA A 337 1.83 9.95 -3.34
CA ALA A 337 3.20 9.48 -3.57
C ALA A 337 3.25 7.96 -3.61
N HIS A 338 4.23 7.40 -4.30
CA HIS A 338 4.44 5.95 -4.34
C HIS A 338 5.61 5.53 -3.44
N VAL A 339 5.27 5.15 -2.22
CA VAL A 339 6.21 4.55 -1.25
C VAL A 339 5.77 3.11 -0.88
N TRP A 340 5.49 2.32 -1.91
CA TRP A 340 5.08 0.91 -1.86
C TRP A 340 3.84 0.61 -1.01
N GLY A 341 2.97 1.61 -0.78
CA GLY A 341 1.73 1.44 -0.04
C GLY A 341 1.87 1.48 1.48
N LEU A 342 3.06 1.77 2.04
CA LEU A 342 3.18 2.00 3.47
C LEU A 342 2.47 3.29 3.90
N ASN A 343 2.39 4.28 3.01
CA ASN A 343 1.57 5.48 3.19
C ASN A 343 0.06 5.17 3.31
N HIS A 344 -0.44 4.08 2.71
CA HIS A 344 -1.82 3.62 2.92
C HIS A 344 -2.05 3.17 4.38
N VAL A 345 -1.07 2.45 4.95
CA VAL A 345 -1.14 2.05 6.37
C VAL A 345 -1.10 3.26 7.28
N VAL A 346 -0.25 4.24 6.97
CA VAL A 346 -0.17 5.52 7.69
C VAL A 346 -1.50 6.25 7.62
N GLU A 347 -2.08 6.38 6.43
CA GLU A 347 -3.36 7.08 6.25
C GLU A 347 -4.51 6.37 6.95
N LEU A 348 -4.65 5.05 6.80
CA LEU A 348 -5.71 4.32 7.52
C LEU A 348 -5.59 4.52 9.03
N THR A 349 -4.37 4.49 9.56
CA THR A 349 -4.14 4.76 10.99
C THR A 349 -4.58 6.18 11.36
N ARG A 350 -4.29 7.18 10.51
CA ARG A 350 -4.70 8.58 10.70
C ARG A 350 -6.21 8.72 10.72
N GLN A 351 -6.90 8.07 9.77
CA GLN A 351 -8.36 8.07 9.68
C GLN A 351 -9.01 7.47 10.94
N LEU A 352 -8.53 6.32 11.39
CA LEU A 352 -9.07 5.63 12.58
C LEU A 352 -8.73 6.36 13.89
N ARG A 353 -7.69 7.19 13.93
CA ARG A 353 -7.40 8.09 15.06
C ARG A 353 -8.28 9.33 15.09
N GLY A 354 -8.88 9.72 13.96
CA GLY A 354 -9.61 10.95 13.79
C GLY A 354 -8.73 12.14 13.39
N ASP A 355 -7.53 11.87 12.88
CA ASP A 355 -6.49 12.85 12.53
C ASP A 355 -6.45 13.15 11.03
N GLY A 356 -7.44 12.72 10.24
CA GLY A 356 -7.50 12.87 8.77
C GLY A 356 -7.72 14.31 8.27
N GLY A 357 -7.95 15.27 9.16
CA GLY A 357 -8.12 16.68 8.81
C GLY A 357 -9.26 16.91 7.82
N ALA A 358 -9.00 17.60 6.71
CA ALA A 358 -10.00 17.88 5.68
C ALA A 358 -10.46 16.63 4.90
N ALA A 359 -9.66 15.55 4.95
CA ALA A 359 -9.97 14.27 4.30
C ALA A 359 -10.56 13.24 5.29
N GLN A 360 -10.91 13.65 6.52
CA GLN A 360 -11.43 12.74 7.53
C GLN A 360 -12.77 12.13 7.11
N VAL A 361 -12.86 10.80 7.17
CA VAL A 361 -14.11 10.05 7.09
C VAL A 361 -14.80 10.15 8.46
N ALA A 362 -16.03 10.64 8.49
CA ALA A 362 -16.78 10.82 9.72
C ALA A 362 -16.97 9.46 10.42
N ASP A 363 -16.77 9.45 11.73
CA ASP A 363 -17.02 8.31 12.62
C ASP A 363 -16.36 6.98 12.19
N ALA A 364 -15.26 7.02 11.44
CA ALA A 364 -14.56 5.81 11.01
C ALA A 364 -14.08 4.99 12.21
N GLU A 365 -14.54 3.75 12.30
CA GLU A 365 -14.21 2.80 13.38
C GLU A 365 -13.45 1.59 12.87
N VAL A 366 -13.80 1.12 11.68
CA VAL A 366 -13.21 -0.03 11.02
C VAL A 366 -12.77 0.35 9.61
N GLY A 367 -11.55 0.02 9.28
CA GLY A 367 -11.07 0.24 7.92
C GLY A 367 -10.18 -0.89 7.44
N LEU A 368 -9.96 -0.94 6.15
CA LEU A 368 -9.06 -1.91 5.56
C LEU A 368 -7.92 -1.25 4.78
N VAL A 369 -6.79 -1.95 4.74
CA VAL A 369 -5.66 -1.60 3.89
C VAL A 369 -5.22 -2.81 3.10
N THR A 370 -4.97 -2.62 1.81
CA THR A 370 -4.48 -3.68 0.95
C THR A 370 -3.04 -3.47 0.51
N GLY A 371 -2.38 -4.57 0.18
CA GLY A 371 -1.11 -4.60 -0.50
C GLY A 371 -1.24 -5.40 -1.79
N TYR A 372 -0.64 -4.90 -2.85
CA TYR A 372 -0.60 -5.57 -4.15
C TYR A 372 0.85 -5.70 -4.59
N GLY A 373 1.36 -6.91 -4.58
CA GLY A 373 2.72 -7.23 -4.98
C GLY A 373 2.88 -7.47 -6.47
N ASP A 374 4.09 -7.71 -6.85
CA ASP A 374 4.49 -7.92 -8.22
C ASP A 374 3.64 -9.01 -8.88
N LEU A 375 2.97 -8.64 -9.96
CA LEU A 375 2.10 -9.50 -10.78
C LEU A 375 0.93 -10.16 -10.04
N GLY A 376 0.57 -9.70 -8.82
CA GLY A 376 -0.70 -10.05 -8.22
C GLY A 376 -0.67 -10.72 -6.85
N ASP A 377 0.47 -10.75 -6.14
CA ASP A 377 0.47 -11.06 -4.72
C ASP A 377 -0.48 -10.10 -3.98
N GLY A 378 -1.23 -10.60 -3.04
CA GLY A 378 -2.22 -9.81 -2.32
C GLY A 378 -2.09 -9.96 -0.81
N ALA A 379 -2.28 -8.86 -0.10
CA ALA A 379 -2.39 -8.87 1.34
C ALA A 379 -3.49 -7.89 1.77
N LEU A 380 -4.17 -8.21 2.86
CA LEU A 380 -5.23 -7.40 3.45
C LEU A 380 -5.04 -7.34 4.96
N ALA A 381 -5.11 -6.14 5.51
CA ALA A 381 -5.29 -5.93 6.94
C ALA A 381 -6.59 -5.16 7.20
N ILE A 382 -7.30 -5.57 8.23
CA ILE A 382 -8.46 -4.89 8.78
C ILE A 382 -8.03 -4.31 10.12
N LEU A 383 -8.14 -2.99 10.22
CA LEU A 383 -7.77 -2.23 11.39
C LEU A 383 -9.03 -1.69 12.05
N ARG A 384 -9.00 -1.59 13.38
CA ARG A 384 -10.10 -1.04 14.16
C ARG A 384 -9.57 -0.08 15.23
N ARG A 385 -10.25 1.04 15.39
CA ARG A 385 -9.95 1.95 16.50
C ARG A 385 -10.39 1.34 17.85
N GLU A 386 -9.74 1.77 18.89
CA GLU A 386 -10.11 1.46 20.27
C GLU A 386 -11.48 2.01 20.62
#